data_bff39b22f81b5f230520d2a95ab76743
#
_entry.id   bff39b22f81b5f230520d2a95ab76743
#
_cell.length_a   1.000
_cell.length_b   1.000
_cell.length_c   1.000
_cell.angle_alpha   90.00
_cell.angle_beta   90.00
_cell.angle_gamma   90.00
#
_symmetry.space_group_name_H-M   'P 1'
#
loop_
_entity.id
_entity.type
_entity.pdbx_description
1 polymer ?
#
loop_
_entity_poly.entity_id
_entity_poly.type
_entity_poly.pdbx_seq_one_letter_code
_entity_poly.pdbx_strand_id
1 'polypeptide(L)' 'MSRPTREPNLQLQTLIDEAGFSHKGLARRVNELGRAKGMSGLSYDHSSVIRWLKGEHPRQPVPLLLAEVFSMSRAEK' A
#
# COMPACT_ATOMS: atom_id res chain seq x y z
N MET A 1 -27.01 -15.40 0.33
CA MET A 1 -26.51 -14.21 0.46
C MET A 1 -25.56 -13.87 -0.54
N SER A 2 -25.73 -12.89 -1.11
CA SER A 2 -24.90 -12.57 -2.20
C SER A 2 -23.54 -12.18 -1.73
N ARG A 3 -22.61 -12.32 -2.57
CA ARG A 3 -21.36 -11.90 -2.29
C ARG A 3 -21.25 -10.51 -2.75
N PRO A 4 -20.94 -9.67 -1.92
CA PRO A 4 -20.85 -8.30 -2.32
C PRO A 4 -19.66 -8.08 -3.20
N THR A 5 -19.75 -7.05 -3.95
CA THR A 5 -18.62 -6.61 -4.70
C THR A 5 -17.57 -6.10 -3.73
N ARG A 6 -16.37 -5.96 -4.21
CA ARG A 6 -15.31 -5.40 -3.39
C ARG A 6 -15.64 -3.97 -3.05
N GLU A 7 -15.39 -3.64 -1.81
CA GLU A 7 -15.64 -2.29 -1.34
C GLU A 7 -14.34 -1.50 -1.39
N PRO A 8 -14.42 -0.21 -1.71
CA PRO A 8 -13.22 0.62 -1.70
C PRO A 8 -12.57 0.60 -0.32
N ASN A 9 -11.25 0.64 -0.31
CA ASN A 9 -10.51 0.65 0.94
C ASN A 9 -10.32 2.08 1.38
N LEU A 10 -11.30 2.59 2.10
CA LEU A 10 -11.28 3.99 2.53
C LEU A 10 -10.19 4.25 3.56
N GLN A 11 -9.88 3.25 4.37
CA GLN A 11 -8.82 3.40 5.35
C GLN A 11 -7.47 3.62 4.66
N LEU A 12 -7.21 2.86 3.63
CA LEU A 12 -5.96 3.02 2.88
C LEU A 12 -5.92 4.39 2.22
N GLN A 13 -7.05 4.82 1.63
CA GLN A 13 -7.10 6.13 1.00
C GLN A 13 -6.78 7.23 2.01
N THR A 14 -7.35 7.12 3.20
CA THR A 14 -7.10 8.10 4.24
C THR A 14 -5.63 8.14 4.64
N LEU A 15 -5.02 6.97 4.78
CA LEU A 15 -3.61 6.91 5.13
C LEU A 15 -2.73 7.51 4.05
N ILE A 16 -3.06 7.27 2.80
CA ILE A 16 -2.31 7.84 1.68
C ILE A 16 -2.43 9.36 1.70
N ASP A 17 -3.65 9.85 1.90
CA ASP A 17 -3.89 11.28 1.91
C ASP A 17 -3.14 11.96 3.05
N GLU A 18 -3.20 11.36 4.23
CA GLU A 18 -2.56 11.94 5.40
C GLU A 18 -1.04 11.95 5.26
N ALA A 19 -0.50 10.94 4.63
CA ALA A 19 0.94 10.85 4.44
C ALA A 19 1.42 11.67 3.25
N GLY A 20 0.50 12.08 2.38
CA GLY A 20 0.86 12.89 1.24
C GLY A 20 1.49 12.11 0.10
N PHE A 21 1.26 10.79 0.05
CA PHE A 21 1.82 9.99 -1.03
C PHE A 21 0.98 10.12 -2.30
N SER A 22 1.67 10.10 -3.45
CA SER A 22 0.98 9.77 -4.69
C SER A 22 0.90 8.26 -4.77
N HIS A 23 0.07 7.76 -5.68
CA HIS A 23 -0.04 6.31 -5.85
C HIS A 23 1.30 5.73 -6.29
N LYS A 24 1.97 6.42 -7.21
CA LYS A 24 3.26 5.98 -7.67
C LYS A 24 4.30 6.05 -6.55
N GLY A 25 4.24 7.09 -5.74
CA GLY A 25 5.16 7.24 -4.63
C GLY A 25 5.01 6.16 -3.59
N LEU A 26 3.76 5.79 -3.29
CA LEU A 26 3.52 4.72 -2.34
C LEU A 26 4.06 3.39 -2.85
N ALA A 27 3.81 3.09 -4.13
CA ALA A 27 4.31 1.86 -4.71
C ALA A 27 5.83 1.80 -4.63
N ARG A 28 6.48 2.92 -4.91
CA ARG A 28 7.93 2.99 -4.83
C ARG A 28 8.43 2.73 -3.41
N ARG A 29 7.77 3.32 -2.42
CA ARG A 29 8.19 3.13 -1.04
C ARG A 29 8.03 1.67 -0.62
N VAL A 30 6.95 1.02 -1.03
CA VAL A 30 6.75 -0.37 -0.71
C VAL A 30 7.87 -1.23 -1.30
N ASN A 31 8.22 -0.96 -2.56
CA ASN A 31 9.29 -1.69 -3.21
C ASN A 31 10.63 -1.48 -2.50
N GLU A 32 10.90 -0.23 -2.14
CA GLU A 32 12.16 0.10 -1.49
C GLU A 32 12.28 -0.56 -0.12
N LEU A 33 11.19 -0.52 0.64
CA LEU A 33 11.21 -1.13 1.96
C LEU A 33 11.38 -2.64 1.86
N GLY A 34 10.68 -3.26 0.92
CA GLY A 34 10.83 -4.69 0.72
C GLY A 34 12.25 -5.05 0.36
N ARG A 35 12.88 -4.26 -0.51
CA ARG A 35 14.25 -4.52 -0.89
C ARG A 35 15.19 -4.39 0.31
N ALA A 36 14.94 -3.39 1.15
CA ALA A 36 15.76 -3.19 2.34
C ALA A 36 15.64 -4.35 3.31
N LYS A 37 14.53 -5.09 3.26
CA LYS A 37 14.33 -6.24 4.11
C LYS A 37 14.78 -7.54 3.45
N GLY A 38 15.44 -7.44 2.31
CA GLY A 38 15.92 -8.63 1.63
C GLY A 38 14.93 -9.31 0.73
N MET A 39 13.80 -8.67 0.46
CA MET A 39 12.79 -9.23 -0.42
C MET A 39 13.04 -8.77 -1.83
N SER A 40 13.40 -9.68 -2.71
CA SER A 40 13.63 -9.32 -4.09
C SER A 40 12.38 -9.63 -4.90
N GLY A 41 12.31 -9.06 -6.08
CA GLY A 41 11.21 -9.35 -6.98
C GLY A 41 9.97 -8.52 -6.79
N LEU A 42 9.98 -7.58 -5.86
CA LEU A 42 8.83 -6.69 -5.69
C LEU A 42 8.92 -5.56 -6.70
N SER A 43 7.86 -5.39 -7.49
CA SER A 43 7.85 -4.34 -8.51
C SER A 43 6.44 -3.79 -8.66
N TYR A 44 5.88 -3.31 -7.57
CA TYR A 44 4.55 -2.71 -7.61
C TYR A 44 4.62 -1.34 -8.26
N ASP A 45 3.51 -0.94 -8.87
CA ASP A 45 3.43 0.36 -9.50
C ASP A 45 2.12 1.04 -9.09
N HIS A 46 1.83 2.18 -9.72
CA HIS A 46 0.63 2.92 -9.35
C HIS A 46 -0.64 2.11 -9.60
N SER A 47 -0.62 1.24 -10.59
CA SER A 47 -1.79 0.39 -10.87
C SER A 47 -2.06 -0.56 -9.72
N SER A 48 -1.00 -1.06 -9.10
CA SER A 48 -1.17 -1.92 -7.94
C SER A 48 -1.87 -1.19 -6.81
N VAL A 49 -1.45 0.03 -6.55
CA VAL A 49 -2.06 0.83 -5.48
C VAL A 49 -3.53 1.09 -5.78
N ILE A 50 -3.84 1.41 -7.03
CA ILE A 50 -5.22 1.66 -7.43
C ILE A 50 -6.07 0.42 -7.19
N ARG A 51 -5.55 -0.77 -7.51
CA ARG A 51 -6.31 -2.01 -7.25
C ARG A 51 -6.54 -2.21 -5.78
N TRP A 52 -5.53 -1.92 -4.95
CA TRP A 52 -5.70 -2.06 -3.49
C TRP A 52 -6.77 -1.10 -2.99
N LEU A 53 -6.82 0.12 -3.54
CA LEU A 53 -7.82 1.10 -3.15
C LEU A 53 -9.23 0.68 -3.55
N LYS A 54 -9.33 -0.09 -4.63
CA LYS A 54 -10.63 -0.58 -5.08
C LYS A 54 -11.11 -1.78 -4.28
N GLY A 55 -10.32 -2.23 -3.32
CA GLY A 55 -10.74 -3.32 -2.45
C GLY A 55 -10.06 -4.64 -2.69
N GLU A 56 -9.12 -4.70 -3.62
CA GLU A 56 -8.39 -5.93 -3.85
C GLU A 56 -7.39 -6.10 -2.71
N HIS A 57 -7.41 -7.26 -2.08
CA HIS A 57 -6.53 -7.51 -0.94
C HIS A 57 -5.16 -7.96 -1.42
N PRO A 58 -4.11 -7.19 -1.12
CA PRO A 58 -2.78 -7.62 -1.51
C PRO A 58 -2.32 -8.77 -0.63
N ARG A 59 -1.45 -9.58 -1.19
CA ARG A 59 -0.89 -10.71 -0.45
C ARG A 59 0.26 -10.23 0.40
N GLN A 60 0.59 -11.03 1.42
CA GLN A 60 1.80 -10.77 2.14
C GLN A 60 2.98 -10.82 1.16
N PRO A 61 3.99 -10.00 1.32
CA PRO A 61 4.23 -9.18 2.52
C PRO A 61 3.68 -7.76 2.42
N VAL A 62 2.83 -7.46 1.45
CA VAL A 62 2.41 -6.09 1.21
C VAL A 62 1.69 -5.45 2.39
N PRO A 63 0.72 -6.12 3.05
CA PRO A 63 0.07 -5.48 4.20
C PRO A 63 1.06 -5.08 5.27
N LEU A 64 2.06 -5.91 5.51
CA LEU A 64 3.07 -5.62 6.50
C LEU A 64 3.93 -4.43 6.06
N LEU A 65 4.31 -4.39 4.79
CA LEU A 65 5.11 -3.30 4.27
C LEU A 65 4.34 -1.99 4.30
N LEU A 66 3.04 -2.04 3.96
CA LEU A 66 2.23 -0.84 4.01
C LEU A 66 2.14 -0.29 5.43
N ALA A 67 1.95 -1.17 6.40
CA ALA A 67 1.89 -0.74 7.78
C ALA A 67 3.19 -0.05 8.19
N GLU A 68 4.31 -0.59 7.77
CA GLU A 68 5.60 0.03 8.09
C GLU A 68 5.81 1.35 7.38
N VAL A 69 5.44 1.42 6.10
CA VAL A 69 5.60 2.66 5.36
C VAL A 69 4.84 3.79 6.03
N PHE A 70 3.59 3.54 6.42
CA PHE A 70 2.81 4.59 7.03
C PHE A 70 3.28 4.91 8.44
N SER A 71 3.78 3.92 9.17
CA SER A 71 4.34 4.15 10.48
C SER A 71 5.58 5.04 10.39
N MET A 72 6.45 4.77 9.44
CA MET A 72 7.65 5.56 9.24
C MET A 72 7.31 6.98 8.81
N SER A 73 6.33 7.11 7.92
CA SER A 73 5.90 8.44 7.47
C SER A 73 5.36 9.26 8.64
N ARG A 74 4.60 8.61 9.52
CA ARG A 74 4.05 9.31 10.68
C ARG A 74 5.16 9.75 11.62
N ALA A 75 6.18 8.93 11.77
CA ALA A 75 7.28 9.24 12.67
C ALA A 75 8.12 10.40 12.16
N GLU A 76 8.08 10.66 10.84
CA GLU A 76 8.86 11.74 10.28
C GLU A 76 8.21 13.09 10.49
N LYS A 77 6.98 13.11 10.92
CA LYS A 77 6.30 14.37 11.20
C LYS A 77 6.51 14.77 12.66
#